data_9dc7cfb35050eacb9324b120e3f608dc
#
_entry.id   9dc7cfb35050eacb9324b120e3f608dc
#
_cell.length_a   1.000
_cell.length_b   1.000
_cell.length_c   1.000
_cell.angle_alpha   90.00
_cell.angle_beta   90.00
_cell.angle_gamma   90.00
#
_symmetry.space_group_name_H-M   'P 1'
#
loop_
_entity.id
_entity.type
_entity.pdbx_description
1 polymer ?
#
loop_
_entity_poly.entity_id
_entity_poly.type
_entity_poly.pdbx_seq_one_letter_code
_entity_poly.pdbx_strand_id
1 'polypeptide(L)'
;MKKYISPGAWFSLEYPDNWCEFEDSEDCFLFYNPDKWTGNFRISAYRGNSSAYANECLEDELHQVRGAKKMKVGSWDCAYSSESFQENGVWYTTHIWVTGRGEISVECSFTVAKGESPKAGEAIIASLKVRNASD
;
A
#
# COMPACT_ATOMS: atom_id res chain seq x y z
N MET A 1 -9.64 14.33 -5.76
CA MET A 1 -9.39 12.93 -5.32
C MET A 1 -10.65 12.32 -4.75
N LYS A 2 -10.90 11.07 -5.05
CA LYS A 2 -11.99 10.31 -4.44
C LYS A 2 -11.52 9.72 -3.13
N LYS A 3 -12.44 9.56 -2.18
CA LYS A 3 -12.15 8.96 -0.88
C LYS A 3 -12.68 7.53 -0.83
N TYR A 4 -11.87 6.63 -0.32
CA TYR A 4 -12.24 5.25 -0.04
C TYR A 4 -12.18 4.98 1.46
N ILE A 5 -13.21 4.34 1.99
CA ILE A 5 -13.25 3.88 3.39
C ILE A 5 -13.39 2.35 3.35
N SER A 6 -12.47 1.64 3.97
CA SER A 6 -12.50 0.18 3.97
C SER A 6 -13.68 -0.37 4.78
N PRO A 7 -14.12 -1.62 4.50
CA PRO A 7 -15.10 -2.29 5.36
C PRO A 7 -14.62 -2.28 6.80
N GLY A 8 -15.52 -1.97 7.72
CA GLY A 8 -15.18 -1.82 9.14
C GLY A 8 -14.42 -0.55 9.49
N ALA A 9 -14.16 0.32 8.50
CA ALA A 9 -13.45 1.59 8.64
C ALA A 9 -12.07 1.44 9.28
N TRP A 10 -11.34 0.38 8.96
CA TRP A 10 -9.98 0.16 9.47
C TRP A 10 -9.00 1.20 8.91
N PHE A 11 -9.22 1.58 7.67
CA PHE A 11 -8.43 2.64 7.04
C PHE A 11 -9.29 3.41 6.03
N SER A 12 -8.80 4.59 5.67
CA SER A 12 -9.32 5.35 4.54
C SER A 12 -8.15 5.92 3.76
N LEU A 13 -8.39 6.23 2.50
CA LEU A 13 -7.39 6.83 1.63
C LEU A 13 -8.07 7.65 0.55
N GLU A 14 -7.27 8.43 -0.18
CA GLU A 14 -7.72 9.17 -1.34
C GLU A 14 -6.97 8.69 -2.57
N TYR A 15 -7.65 8.60 -3.69
CA TYR A 15 -7.08 8.16 -4.96
C TYR A 15 -7.57 9.05 -6.11
N PRO A 16 -6.89 9.05 -7.27
CA PRO A 16 -7.24 9.96 -8.37
C PRO A 16 -8.68 9.79 -8.85
N ASP A 17 -9.32 10.90 -9.22
CA ASP A 17 -10.73 10.94 -9.63
C ASP A 17 -11.04 10.05 -10.83
N ASN A 18 -10.07 9.87 -11.73
CA ASN A 18 -10.24 9.06 -12.94
C ASN A 18 -9.90 7.59 -12.74
N TRP A 19 -9.55 7.20 -11.51
CA TRP A 19 -9.33 5.80 -11.16
C TRP A 19 -10.62 5.18 -10.63
N CYS A 20 -10.67 3.85 -10.62
CA CYS A 20 -11.75 3.11 -9.98
C CYS A 20 -11.18 2.13 -8.96
N GLU A 21 -12.08 1.64 -8.10
CA GLU A 21 -11.73 0.67 -7.07
C GLU A 21 -12.33 -0.69 -7.40
N PHE A 22 -11.67 -1.75 -6.95
CA PHE A 22 -12.11 -3.11 -7.16
C PHE A 22 -11.64 -3.98 -6.00
N GLU A 23 -12.53 -4.82 -5.45
CA GLU A 23 -12.13 -5.80 -4.46
C GLU A 23 -11.51 -7.00 -5.19
N ASP A 24 -10.17 -7.07 -5.19
CA ASP A 24 -9.39 -8.04 -5.94
C ASP A 24 -9.51 -9.45 -5.35
N SER A 25 -9.50 -9.54 -4.03
CA SER A 25 -9.72 -10.75 -3.25
C SER A 25 -10.24 -10.33 -1.89
N GLU A 26 -10.58 -11.29 -1.03
CA GLU A 26 -11.04 -10.97 0.32
C GLU A 26 -10.00 -10.08 1.02
N ASP A 27 -10.45 -8.91 1.49
CA ASP A 27 -9.65 -7.92 2.20
C ASP A 27 -8.47 -7.33 1.42
N CYS A 28 -8.46 -7.47 0.09
CA CYS A 28 -7.48 -6.83 -0.79
C CYS A 28 -8.18 -5.96 -1.81
N PHE A 29 -7.85 -4.67 -1.82
CA PHE A 29 -8.52 -3.68 -2.68
C PHE A 29 -7.55 -3.12 -3.71
N LEU A 30 -8.02 -3.05 -4.96
CA LEU A 30 -7.26 -2.62 -6.12
C LEU A 30 -7.79 -1.28 -6.63
N PHE A 31 -6.87 -0.36 -6.92
CA PHE A 31 -7.18 0.96 -7.50
C PHE A 31 -6.37 1.13 -8.78
N TYR A 32 -7.03 1.52 -9.86
CA TYR A 32 -6.36 1.66 -11.16
C TYR A 32 -7.16 2.58 -12.09
N ASN A 33 -6.50 3.06 -13.14
CA ASN A 33 -7.15 3.87 -14.18
C ASN A 33 -7.71 2.92 -15.25
N PRO A 34 -9.05 2.82 -15.39
CA PRO A 34 -9.65 1.89 -16.34
C PRO A 34 -9.51 2.32 -17.80
N ASP A 35 -9.29 3.61 -18.07
CA ASP A 35 -9.18 4.14 -19.43
C ASP A 35 -7.77 4.01 -20.00
N LYS A 36 -6.77 4.15 -19.13
CA LYS A 36 -5.36 4.03 -19.49
C LYS A 36 -4.61 3.47 -18.31
N TRP A 37 -4.09 2.27 -18.45
CA TRP A 37 -3.35 1.64 -17.35
C TRP A 37 -2.08 2.42 -17.02
N THR A 38 -1.98 2.90 -15.79
CA THR A 38 -0.84 3.63 -15.25
C THR A 38 -0.31 2.99 -13.97
N GLY A 39 -0.71 1.76 -13.69
CA GLY A 39 -0.32 1.00 -12.54
C GLY A 39 -1.50 0.44 -11.75
N ASN A 40 -1.21 -0.56 -10.94
CA ASN A 40 -2.17 -1.17 -10.03
C ASN A 40 -1.73 -0.93 -8.59
N PHE A 41 -2.54 -0.18 -7.85
CA PHE A 41 -2.32 0.02 -6.41
C PHE A 41 -3.20 -0.96 -5.64
N ARG A 42 -2.58 -1.76 -4.77
CA ARG A 42 -3.29 -2.70 -3.90
C ARG A 42 -3.01 -2.38 -2.44
N ILE A 43 -4.01 -2.58 -1.61
CA ILE A 43 -3.90 -2.37 -0.17
C ILE A 43 -4.64 -3.47 0.58
N SER A 44 -4.00 -3.99 1.63
CA SER A 44 -4.58 -4.94 2.57
C SER A 44 -4.26 -4.50 3.98
N ALA A 45 -5.20 -4.69 4.90
CA ALA A 45 -5.00 -4.36 6.31
C ALA A 45 -5.15 -5.62 7.16
N TYR A 46 -4.33 -5.70 8.20
CA TYR A 46 -4.29 -6.84 9.11
C TYR A 46 -4.34 -6.33 10.55
N ARG A 47 -5.07 -7.01 11.39
CA ARG A 47 -5.19 -6.67 12.81
C ARG A 47 -4.48 -7.69 13.67
N GLY A 48 -3.61 -7.23 14.56
CA GLY A 48 -2.94 -8.06 15.55
C GLY A 48 -3.56 -7.92 16.93
N ASN A 49 -2.90 -8.53 17.91
CA ASN A 49 -3.38 -8.60 19.28
C ASN A 49 -2.71 -7.61 20.24
N SER A 50 -1.82 -6.76 19.72
CA SER A 50 -1.12 -5.80 20.57
C SER A 50 -1.03 -4.45 19.86
N SER A 51 -0.83 -3.40 20.66
CA SER A 51 -0.62 -2.05 20.14
C SER A 51 0.72 -1.90 19.41
N ALA A 52 1.60 -2.87 19.48
CA ALA A 52 2.88 -2.89 18.79
C ALA A 52 2.84 -3.66 17.46
N TYR A 53 1.71 -4.24 17.11
CA TYR A 53 1.61 -5.15 15.97
C TYR A 53 2.09 -4.52 14.66
N ALA A 54 1.62 -3.31 14.34
CA ALA A 54 2.01 -2.64 13.10
C ALA A 54 3.52 -2.41 13.04
N ASN A 55 4.12 -1.98 14.15
CA ASN A 55 5.56 -1.78 14.22
C ASN A 55 6.33 -3.10 14.10
N GLU A 56 5.82 -4.17 14.70
CA GLU A 56 6.43 -5.49 14.57
C GLU A 56 6.42 -5.97 13.12
N CYS A 57 5.31 -5.78 12.41
CA CYS A 57 5.23 -6.13 10.99
C CYS A 57 6.22 -5.33 10.14
N LEU A 58 6.36 -4.04 10.42
CA LEU A 58 7.31 -3.17 9.73
C LEU A 58 8.74 -3.64 9.97
N GLU A 59 9.11 -3.91 11.21
CA GLU A 59 10.45 -4.36 11.56
C GLU A 59 10.75 -5.75 10.98
N ASP A 60 9.77 -6.66 10.99
CA ASP A 60 9.92 -7.97 10.36
C ASP A 60 10.19 -7.84 8.85
N GLU A 61 9.48 -6.96 8.17
CA GLU A 61 9.69 -6.71 6.75
C GLU A 61 11.11 -6.21 6.48
N LEU A 62 11.59 -5.28 7.31
CA LEU A 62 12.96 -4.76 7.20
C LEU A 62 14.03 -5.85 7.37
N HIS A 63 13.77 -6.84 8.23
CA HIS A 63 14.73 -7.91 8.49
C HIS A 63 14.64 -9.06 7.50
N GLN A 64 13.43 -9.40 7.05
CA GLN A 64 13.20 -10.59 6.23
C GLN A 64 13.29 -10.35 4.73
N VAL A 65 12.97 -9.14 4.28
CA VAL A 65 12.99 -8.81 2.86
C VAL A 65 14.32 -8.17 2.49
N ARG A 66 15.04 -8.84 1.60
CA ARG A 66 16.34 -8.35 1.13
C ARG A 66 16.16 -7.03 0.39
N GLY A 67 16.95 -6.03 0.79
CA GLY A 67 16.91 -4.71 0.18
C GLY A 67 15.83 -3.78 0.75
N ALA A 68 15.02 -4.27 1.68
CA ALA A 68 14.03 -3.42 2.34
C ALA A 68 14.72 -2.33 3.16
N LYS A 69 14.15 -1.13 3.13
CA LYS A 69 14.69 0.02 3.86
C LYS A 69 13.56 0.86 4.45
N LYS A 70 13.88 1.60 5.49
CA LYS A 70 12.94 2.59 6.04
C LYS A 70 12.78 3.74 5.06
N MET A 71 11.53 4.15 4.86
CA MET A 71 11.19 5.27 4.00
C MET A 71 10.01 6.02 4.60
N LYS A 72 10.04 7.33 4.54
CA LYS A 72 8.90 8.15 4.96
C LYS A 72 8.07 8.53 3.74
N VAL A 73 6.76 8.28 3.81
CA VAL A 73 5.81 8.67 2.77
C VAL A 73 4.73 9.50 3.44
N GLY A 74 4.69 10.80 3.14
CA GLY A 74 3.87 11.71 3.91
C GLY A 74 4.33 11.69 5.37
N SER A 75 3.39 11.43 6.29
CA SER A 75 3.70 11.27 7.72
C SER A 75 3.97 9.82 8.14
N TRP A 76 3.89 8.88 7.21
CA TRP A 76 4.02 7.46 7.51
C TRP A 76 5.46 6.96 7.43
N ASP A 77 5.90 6.25 8.47
CA ASP A 77 7.13 5.48 8.42
C ASP A 77 6.81 4.13 7.80
N CYS A 78 7.52 3.77 6.74
CA CYS A 78 7.26 2.56 5.97
C CYS A 78 8.52 1.70 5.86
N ALA A 79 8.31 0.39 5.77
CA ALA A 79 9.33 -0.52 5.26
C ALA A 79 9.08 -0.62 3.75
N TYR A 80 10.03 -0.15 2.97
CA TYR A 80 9.92 -0.10 1.51
C TYR A 80 10.83 -1.10 0.84
N SER A 81 10.30 -1.79 -0.17
CA SER A 81 11.09 -2.65 -1.06
C SER A 81 10.52 -2.61 -2.46
N SER A 82 11.29 -3.06 -3.43
CA SER A 82 10.80 -3.16 -4.80
C SER A 82 11.34 -4.42 -5.46
N GLU A 83 10.59 -4.93 -6.42
CA GLU A 83 10.92 -6.14 -7.15
C GLU A 83 10.51 -5.95 -8.60
N SER A 84 11.41 -6.32 -9.53
CA SER A 84 11.11 -6.27 -10.96
C SER A 84 10.87 -7.68 -11.48
N PHE A 85 9.93 -7.82 -12.40
CA PHE A 85 9.58 -9.09 -13.00
C PHE A 85 9.15 -8.88 -14.46
N GLN A 86 9.14 -9.97 -15.22
CA GLN A 86 8.75 -9.95 -16.63
C GLN A 86 7.48 -10.78 -16.81
N GLU A 87 6.54 -10.26 -17.57
CA GLU A 87 5.32 -10.96 -17.93
C GLU A 87 5.01 -10.66 -19.40
N ASN A 88 4.88 -11.71 -20.21
CA ASN A 88 4.63 -11.61 -21.65
C ASN A 88 5.63 -10.67 -22.37
N GLY A 89 6.90 -10.74 -21.98
CA GLY A 89 7.96 -9.94 -22.58
C GLY A 89 8.04 -8.50 -22.08
N VAL A 90 7.16 -8.08 -21.19
CA VAL A 90 7.13 -6.72 -20.65
C VAL A 90 7.65 -6.73 -19.22
N TRP A 91 8.53 -5.78 -18.91
CA TRP A 91 9.08 -5.62 -17.57
C TRP A 91 8.24 -4.68 -16.72
N TYR A 92 8.01 -5.10 -15.47
CA TYR A 92 7.26 -4.36 -14.45
C TYR A 92 8.07 -4.25 -13.18
N THR A 93 7.75 -3.27 -12.36
CA THR A 93 8.27 -3.14 -11.01
C THR A 93 7.12 -3.04 -10.04
N THR A 94 7.15 -3.86 -8.99
CA THR A 94 6.22 -3.75 -7.87
C THR A 94 6.93 -3.07 -6.72
N HIS A 95 6.40 -1.93 -6.30
CA HIS A 95 6.83 -1.22 -5.10
C HIS A 95 5.97 -1.68 -3.94
N ILE A 96 6.57 -1.96 -2.79
CA ILE A 96 5.87 -2.47 -1.61
C ILE A 96 6.19 -1.58 -0.42
N TRP A 97 5.16 -1.17 0.31
CA TRP A 97 5.28 -0.42 1.55
C TRP A 97 4.49 -1.12 2.64
N VAL A 98 5.15 -1.40 3.76
CA VAL A 98 4.51 -1.92 4.97
C VAL A 98 4.53 -0.81 6.01
N THR A 99 3.37 -0.45 6.50
CA THR A 99 3.20 0.60 7.48
C THR A 99 2.03 0.25 8.40
N GLY A 100 1.55 1.18 9.17
CA GLY A 100 0.38 0.97 9.99
C GLY A 100 0.46 1.76 11.28
N ARG A 101 -0.50 1.48 12.15
CA ARG A 101 -0.65 2.19 13.41
C ARG A 101 -1.25 1.25 14.47
N GLY A 102 -0.59 1.16 15.61
CA GLY A 102 -1.09 0.36 16.72
C GLY A 102 -1.27 -1.10 16.33
N GLU A 103 -2.49 -1.62 16.45
CA GLU A 103 -2.80 -3.01 16.17
C GLU A 103 -3.11 -3.29 14.69
N ILE A 104 -3.11 -2.26 13.83
CA ILE A 104 -3.44 -2.41 12.42
C ILE A 104 -2.19 -2.21 11.57
N SER A 105 -1.78 -3.26 10.86
CA SER A 105 -0.72 -3.24 9.86
C SER A 105 -1.35 -3.11 8.48
N VAL A 106 -0.72 -2.31 7.62
CA VAL A 106 -1.20 -2.07 6.26
C VAL A 106 -0.09 -2.39 5.28
N GLU A 107 -0.39 -3.24 4.31
CA GLU A 107 0.52 -3.56 3.22
C GLU A 107 -0.01 -2.96 1.94
N CYS A 108 0.81 -2.11 1.32
CA CYS A 108 0.48 -1.47 0.05
C CYS A 108 1.45 -1.92 -1.03
N SER A 109 0.96 -2.12 -2.23
CA SER A 109 1.81 -2.38 -3.39
C SER A 109 1.38 -1.52 -4.57
N PHE A 110 2.34 -1.14 -5.39
CA PHE A 110 2.06 -0.42 -6.64
C PHE A 110 2.90 -1.01 -7.75
N THR A 111 2.23 -1.67 -8.70
CA THR A 111 2.88 -2.30 -9.85
C THR A 111 2.76 -1.38 -11.04
N VAL A 112 3.90 -1.00 -11.61
CA VAL A 112 3.99 -0.11 -12.77
C VAL A 112 4.93 -0.70 -13.81
N ALA A 113 4.91 -0.16 -15.02
CA ALA A 113 5.91 -0.51 -16.03
C ALA A 113 7.29 -0.10 -15.51
N LYS A 114 8.29 -0.92 -15.80
CA LYS A 114 9.65 -0.66 -15.34
C LYS A 114 10.14 0.70 -15.83
N GLY A 115 10.69 1.49 -14.92
CA GLY A 115 11.13 2.84 -15.21
C GLY A 115 10.11 3.93 -14.92
N GLU A 116 8.85 3.55 -14.71
CA GLU A 116 7.82 4.51 -14.31
C GLU A 116 7.94 4.86 -12.82
N SER A 117 7.55 6.09 -12.49
CA SER A 117 7.64 6.60 -11.12
C SER A 117 6.55 6.01 -10.23
N PRO A 118 6.85 5.70 -8.94
CA PRO A 118 5.83 5.27 -7.98
C PRO A 118 5.05 6.42 -7.34
N LYS A 119 5.16 7.65 -7.86
CA LYS A 119 4.58 8.85 -7.22
C LYS A 119 3.09 8.76 -6.95
N ALA A 120 2.31 8.17 -7.86
CA ALA A 120 0.86 8.05 -7.65
C ALA A 120 0.55 7.15 -6.45
N GLY A 121 1.29 6.05 -6.30
CA GLY A 121 1.16 5.19 -5.13
C GLY A 121 1.56 5.89 -3.84
N GLU A 122 2.66 6.64 -3.87
CA GLU A 122 3.10 7.41 -2.71
C GLU A 122 2.07 8.46 -2.29
N ALA A 123 1.43 9.12 -3.26
CA ALA A 123 0.39 10.11 -2.98
C ALA A 123 -0.82 9.47 -2.28
N ILE A 124 -1.20 8.26 -2.70
CA ILE A 124 -2.28 7.53 -2.04
C ILE A 124 -1.89 7.18 -0.61
N ILE A 125 -0.68 6.68 -0.38
CA ILE A 125 -0.19 6.35 0.96
C ILE A 125 -0.12 7.61 1.83
N ALA A 126 0.30 8.73 1.28
CA ALA A 126 0.36 10.00 2.03
C ALA A 126 -1.04 10.42 2.54
N SER A 127 -2.10 10.04 1.84
CA SER A 127 -3.48 10.33 2.24
C SER A 127 -4.05 9.31 3.23
N LEU A 128 -3.34 8.22 3.47
CA LEU A 128 -3.80 7.11 4.30
C LEU A 128 -4.07 7.56 5.74
N LYS A 129 -5.21 7.11 6.26
CA LYS A 129 -5.58 7.24 7.66
C LYS A 129 -5.92 5.87 8.18
N VAL A 130 -5.31 5.48 9.28
CA VAL A 130 -5.52 4.18 9.91
C VAL A 130 -6.22 4.40 11.24
N ARG A 131 -7.27 3.62 11.46
CA ARG A 131 -8.05 3.66 12.70
C ARG A 131 -7.16 3.34 13.89
N ASN A 132 -7.33 4.13 14.97
CA ASN A 132 -6.70 3.82 16.25
C ASN A 132 -7.64 2.91 17.04
N ALA A 133 -7.07 1.94 17.77
CA ALA A 133 -7.85 1.03 18.61
C ALA A 133 -8.69 1.75 19.68
N SER A 134 -8.27 2.96 20.07
CA SER A 134 -9.01 3.78 21.04
C SER A 134 -10.12 4.63 20.43
N ASP A 135 -10.26 4.61 19.13
CA ASP A 135 -11.26 5.45 18.42
C ASP A 135 -12.67 4.82 18.42
#